data_94d6ade334ec050dc005de7f4690682a
#
_entry.id   94d6ade334ec050dc005de7f4690682a
#
_cell.length_a   1.000
_cell.length_b   1.000
_cell.length_c   1.000
_cell.angle_alpha   90.00
_cell.angle_beta   90.00
_cell.angle_gamma   90.00
#
_symmetry.space_group_name_H-M   'P 1'
#
loop_
_entity.id
_entity.type
_entity.pdbx_description
1 polymer ?
#
loop_
_entity_poly.entity_id
_entity_poly.type
_entity_poly.pdbx_seq_one_letter_code
_entity_poly.pdbx_strand_id
1 'polypeptide(L)'
;MKILFITPYDNNYRYKSAFTKSLSYMPLTMPYLAALTPEEYGIECKAIDEGVQKINYEKLGFFDIVAITSVTSSVKRGYELAAFFKQKGSYIVMGGHHVTLMPDEAAEHADTVMTGPADRIWREFIKDYANRIPKKRYDGEHCDVGTANVIPKRELMQKSKYIFAPTVIANFGCTNHCEFCVINSFWDGKHSARKIEDVINDIRLLKSKYILFLDPSPTSNTMYAKAFFEALIPLKIKWAGLCTTDIYENEELFDLMIKSGCIGILMGFETFSEDSLQESHKKNKVEQYKAVVDKFHKNGVSVLGTFMLGFDGDTKESIMKMPDYIDEIGVDIPRFAILTPYPNTPVYRRLDAEGRITSRDWNDYDSIHATFAPKNFTARELEEMLVSVSNECYTLKRIWKRAVKNRYGGIIKLGVNLGFKTYNKKVAKTLGKDWSKKA
;
A
#
# COMPACT_ATOMS: atom_id res chain seq x y z
N MET A 1 -6.55 7.32 30.82
CA MET A 1 -5.99 8.01 29.64
C MET A 1 -6.67 7.47 28.38
N LYS A 2 -6.91 8.35 27.38
CA LYS A 2 -7.59 7.95 26.12
C LYS A 2 -6.71 8.29 24.92
N ILE A 3 -6.56 7.34 24.02
CA ILE A 3 -5.82 7.51 22.76
C ILE A 3 -6.77 7.37 21.57
N LEU A 4 -6.71 8.33 20.65
CA LEU A 4 -7.36 8.27 19.36
C LEU A 4 -6.32 8.02 18.27
N PHE A 5 -6.44 6.91 17.56
CA PHE A 5 -5.67 6.63 16.35
C PHE A 5 -6.45 7.07 15.12
N ILE A 6 -5.80 7.80 14.21
CA ILE A 6 -6.44 8.27 12.96
C ILE A 6 -5.56 7.94 11.76
N THR A 7 -6.18 7.35 10.74
CA THR A 7 -5.66 7.34 9.37
C THR A 7 -6.46 8.38 8.58
N PRO A 8 -5.84 9.49 8.15
CA PRO A 8 -6.48 10.52 7.34
C PRO A 8 -6.89 9.97 5.96
N TYR A 9 -7.94 10.52 5.37
CA TYR A 9 -8.34 10.13 4.04
C TYR A 9 -7.44 10.76 2.96
N ASP A 10 -7.26 10.01 1.92
CA ASP A 10 -6.83 10.48 0.61
C ASP A 10 -8.05 10.69 -0.28
N ASN A 11 -8.13 11.80 -0.98
CA ASN A 11 -9.29 12.15 -1.79
C ASN A 11 -9.59 11.12 -2.89
N ASN A 12 -8.56 10.49 -3.43
CA ASN A 12 -8.66 9.54 -4.53
C ASN A 12 -9.02 8.13 -4.05
N TYR A 13 -8.53 7.73 -2.88
CA TYR A 13 -8.76 6.41 -2.29
C TYR A 13 -9.97 6.35 -1.36
N ARG A 14 -10.80 7.39 -1.31
CA ARG A 14 -12.03 7.39 -0.53
C ARG A 14 -13.14 6.64 -1.26
N TYR A 15 -13.35 5.40 -0.90
CA TYR A 15 -14.32 4.50 -1.53
C TYR A 15 -15.75 4.76 -1.05
N LYS A 16 -16.67 5.05 -2.00
CA LYS A 16 -18.05 5.42 -1.68
C LYS A 16 -19.11 4.45 -2.19
N SER A 17 -18.78 3.45 -2.99
CA SER A 17 -19.73 2.51 -3.60
C SER A 17 -19.48 1.06 -3.17
N ALA A 18 -20.49 0.19 -3.34
CA ALA A 18 -20.38 -1.23 -3.06
C ALA A 18 -19.26 -1.91 -3.87
N PHE A 19 -19.10 -1.52 -5.14
CA PHE A 19 -18.04 -2.07 -5.99
C PHE A 19 -16.65 -1.57 -5.60
N THR A 20 -16.51 -0.31 -5.18
CA THR A 20 -15.23 0.22 -4.71
C THR A 20 -14.87 -0.30 -3.33
N LYS A 21 -15.84 -0.72 -2.51
CA LYS A 21 -15.58 -1.41 -1.23
C LYS A 21 -14.75 -2.68 -1.43
N SER A 22 -14.89 -3.39 -2.55
CA SER A 22 -14.09 -4.58 -2.86
C SER A 22 -12.58 -4.31 -2.99
N LEU A 23 -12.18 -3.04 -3.06
CA LEU A 23 -10.78 -2.59 -3.11
C LEU A 23 -10.26 -2.11 -1.74
N SER A 24 -11.13 -2.00 -0.72
CA SER A 24 -10.77 -1.49 0.59
C SER A 24 -10.37 -2.65 1.51
N TYR A 25 -9.11 -2.71 1.90
CA TYR A 25 -8.64 -3.64 2.92
C TYR A 25 -8.43 -2.91 4.25
N MET A 26 -8.50 -3.67 5.36
CA MET A 26 -8.30 -3.10 6.71
C MET A 26 -6.82 -2.75 6.92
N PRO A 27 -6.46 -1.49 7.18
CA PRO A 27 -5.09 -1.13 7.56
C PRO A 27 -4.77 -1.69 8.96
N LEU A 28 -3.55 -2.18 9.16
CA LEU A 28 -3.13 -2.78 10.43
C LEU A 28 -2.40 -1.83 11.37
N THR A 29 -1.94 -0.67 10.90
CA THR A 29 -1.14 0.26 11.74
C THR A 29 -1.85 0.63 13.03
N MET A 30 -3.10 1.09 12.95
CA MET A 30 -3.85 1.50 14.15
C MET A 30 -4.16 0.31 15.10
N PRO A 31 -4.69 -0.84 14.62
CA PRO A 31 -4.85 -2.03 15.44
C PRO A 31 -3.57 -2.54 16.08
N TYR A 32 -2.45 -2.42 15.36
CA TYR A 32 -1.15 -2.86 15.84
C TYR A 32 -0.60 -1.93 16.94
N LEU A 33 -0.63 -0.61 16.74
CA LEU A 33 -0.24 0.37 17.76
C LEU A 33 -1.10 0.25 19.03
N ALA A 34 -2.40 0.04 18.87
CA ALA A 34 -3.28 -0.20 20.00
C ALA A 34 -2.93 -1.50 20.77
N ALA A 35 -2.46 -2.53 20.07
CA ALA A 35 -1.98 -3.77 20.71
C ALA A 35 -0.61 -3.60 21.39
N LEU A 36 0.25 -2.72 20.86
CA LEU A 36 1.53 -2.35 21.46
C LEU A 36 1.37 -1.44 22.71
N THR A 37 0.20 -0.80 22.89
CA THR A 37 -0.07 0.07 24.02
C THR A 37 -0.11 -0.73 25.32
N PRO A 38 0.79 -0.44 26.30
CA PRO A 38 0.91 -1.23 27.51
C PRO A 38 -0.38 -1.21 28.36
N GLU A 39 -0.80 -2.37 28.84
CA GLU A 39 -2.06 -2.53 29.59
C GLU A 39 -2.01 -1.94 30.98
N GLU A 40 -0.82 -1.86 31.60
CA GLU A 40 -0.61 -1.34 32.95
C GLU A 40 -1.02 0.11 33.11
N TYR A 41 -1.13 0.89 32.02
CA TYR A 41 -1.59 2.28 32.07
C TYR A 41 -3.12 2.44 31.95
N GLY A 42 -3.89 1.34 31.78
CA GLY A 42 -5.35 1.39 31.67
C GLY A 42 -5.86 2.30 30.55
N ILE A 43 -5.20 2.27 29.37
CA ILE A 43 -5.46 3.19 28.27
C ILE A 43 -6.64 2.71 27.41
N GLU A 44 -7.66 3.55 27.28
CA GLU A 44 -8.75 3.35 26.32
C GLU A 44 -8.31 3.78 24.92
N CYS A 45 -8.35 2.87 23.95
CA CYS A 45 -7.98 3.09 22.55
C CYS A 45 -9.21 3.17 21.64
N LYS A 46 -9.23 4.15 20.74
CA LYS A 46 -10.21 4.26 19.65
C LYS A 46 -9.49 4.45 18.33
N ALA A 47 -10.01 3.86 17.24
CA ALA A 47 -9.44 3.98 15.90
C ALA A 47 -10.46 4.54 14.90
N ILE A 48 -10.01 5.44 14.02
CA ILE A 48 -10.78 6.05 12.94
C ILE A 48 -10.00 5.97 11.65
N ASP A 49 -10.59 5.31 10.64
CA ASP A 49 -10.12 5.34 9.26
C ASP A 49 -11.05 6.24 8.44
N GLU A 50 -10.59 7.46 8.13
CA GLU A 50 -11.35 8.41 7.32
C GLU A 50 -11.57 7.92 5.87
N GLY A 51 -10.77 6.98 5.38
CA GLY A 51 -10.95 6.38 4.06
C GLY A 51 -12.30 5.67 3.91
N VAL A 52 -12.82 5.09 4.99
CA VAL A 52 -14.08 4.33 5.00
C VAL A 52 -15.16 4.93 5.90
N GLN A 53 -14.82 5.91 6.74
CA GLN A 53 -15.72 6.55 7.70
C GLN A 53 -15.83 8.06 7.45
N LYS A 54 -17.02 8.61 7.71
CA LYS A 54 -17.23 10.06 7.86
C LYS A 54 -17.48 10.35 9.34
N ILE A 55 -16.66 11.15 9.95
CA ILE A 55 -16.72 11.49 11.36
C ILE A 55 -16.99 12.98 11.54
N ASN A 56 -17.87 13.32 12.47
CA ASN A 56 -17.97 14.66 13.01
C ASN A 56 -17.09 14.74 14.25
N TYR A 57 -15.90 15.30 14.11
CA TYR A 57 -14.91 15.40 15.17
C TYR A 57 -15.33 16.34 16.30
N GLU A 58 -16.23 17.31 16.05
CA GLU A 58 -16.77 18.17 17.10
C GLU A 58 -17.62 17.40 18.14
N LYS A 59 -18.21 16.29 17.70
CA LYS A 59 -19.01 15.42 18.58
C LYS A 59 -18.18 14.36 19.32
N LEU A 60 -16.89 14.26 19.05
CA LEU A 60 -16.02 13.37 19.80
C LEU A 60 -15.63 14.01 21.13
N GLY A 61 -15.59 13.20 22.18
CA GLY A 61 -15.06 13.59 23.46
C GLY A 61 -13.56 13.92 23.43
N PHE A 62 -13.01 14.29 24.55
CA PHE A 62 -11.59 14.60 24.71
C PHE A 62 -10.73 13.31 24.64
N PHE A 63 -9.55 13.43 24.06
CA PHE A 63 -8.49 12.42 24.03
C PHE A 63 -7.20 13.04 24.55
N ASP A 64 -6.51 12.32 25.44
CA ASP A 64 -5.21 12.75 25.94
C ASP A 64 -4.16 12.77 24.84
N ILE A 65 -4.17 11.75 23.98
CA ILE A 65 -3.26 11.61 22.85
C ILE A 65 -4.05 11.37 21.56
N VAL A 66 -3.67 12.05 20.49
CA VAL A 66 -4.15 11.77 19.12
C VAL A 66 -2.97 11.35 18.26
N ALA A 67 -2.94 10.10 17.86
CA ALA A 67 -1.90 9.50 17.03
C ALA A 67 -2.36 9.40 15.57
N ILE A 68 -1.70 10.13 14.68
CA ILE A 68 -2.06 10.25 13.25
C ILE A 68 -1.01 9.54 12.41
N THR A 69 -1.44 8.56 11.58
CA THR A 69 -0.57 7.86 10.64
C THR A 69 -0.89 8.26 9.21
N SER A 70 0.08 8.81 8.48
CA SER A 70 -0.14 9.37 7.14
C SER A 70 0.81 8.79 6.09
N VAL A 71 0.25 8.59 4.89
CA VAL A 71 1.02 8.49 3.64
C VAL A 71 1.12 9.88 3.00
N THR A 72 1.96 10.05 1.98
CA THR A 72 2.25 11.38 1.42
C THR A 72 0.98 12.09 0.92
N SER A 73 0.12 11.41 0.18
CA SER A 73 -1.11 11.98 -0.37
C SER A 73 -2.21 12.32 0.67
N SER A 74 -2.05 11.89 1.92
CA SER A 74 -3.00 12.19 3.01
C SER A 74 -2.41 13.06 4.11
N VAL A 75 -1.14 13.44 4.03
CA VAL A 75 -0.45 14.12 5.13
C VAL A 75 -1.00 15.51 5.42
N LYS A 76 -1.37 16.29 4.40
CA LYS A 76 -1.99 17.61 4.62
C LYS A 76 -3.28 17.49 5.42
N ARG A 77 -4.10 16.47 5.13
CA ARG A 77 -5.26 16.16 5.97
C ARG A 77 -4.84 15.76 7.38
N GLY A 78 -3.74 15.07 7.54
CA GLY A 78 -3.13 14.76 8.84
C GLY A 78 -2.77 16.02 9.60
N TYR A 79 -2.18 17.03 8.97
CA TYR A 79 -1.85 18.33 9.59
C TYR A 79 -3.08 19.13 10.01
N GLU A 80 -4.15 19.12 9.18
CA GLU A 80 -5.44 19.73 9.57
C GLU A 80 -6.00 19.09 10.83
N LEU A 81 -5.99 17.77 10.92
CA LEU A 81 -6.45 17.02 12.09
C LEU A 81 -5.57 17.29 13.31
N ALA A 82 -4.25 17.35 13.14
CA ALA A 82 -3.31 17.70 14.20
C ALA A 82 -3.61 19.07 14.78
N ALA A 83 -3.79 20.10 13.94
CA ALA A 83 -4.15 21.45 14.36
C ALA A 83 -5.49 21.48 15.11
N PHE A 84 -6.51 20.78 14.58
CA PHE A 84 -7.83 20.70 15.20
C PHE A 84 -7.78 20.11 16.62
N PHE A 85 -7.10 18.97 16.79
CA PHE A 85 -7.05 18.33 18.11
C PHE A 85 -6.08 19.02 19.08
N LYS A 86 -5.04 19.68 18.58
CA LYS A 86 -4.14 20.52 19.39
C LYS A 86 -4.90 21.69 20.01
N GLN A 87 -5.80 22.34 19.24
CA GLN A 87 -6.68 23.40 19.78
C GLN A 87 -7.63 22.88 20.86
N LYS A 88 -7.98 21.59 20.85
CA LYS A 88 -8.78 20.94 21.89
C LYS A 88 -7.96 20.46 23.09
N GLY A 89 -6.65 20.71 23.12
CA GLY A 89 -5.75 20.36 24.23
C GLY A 89 -5.20 18.93 24.17
N SER A 90 -5.38 18.19 23.07
CA SER A 90 -4.79 16.86 22.90
C SER A 90 -3.31 16.94 22.56
N TYR A 91 -2.53 15.98 23.05
CA TYR A 91 -1.13 15.79 22.64
C TYR A 91 -1.07 15.07 21.30
N ILE A 92 -0.35 15.64 20.34
CA ILE A 92 -0.33 15.15 18.96
C ILE A 92 0.92 14.34 18.68
N VAL A 93 0.72 13.09 18.22
CA VAL A 93 1.78 12.21 17.73
C VAL A 93 1.56 11.95 16.25
N MET A 94 2.58 12.14 15.42
CA MET A 94 2.51 11.82 14.01
C MET A 94 3.54 10.76 13.62
N GLY A 95 3.14 9.83 12.76
CA GLY A 95 3.98 8.77 12.21
C GLY A 95 3.47 8.30 10.84
N GLY A 96 4.06 7.21 10.35
CA GLY A 96 3.74 6.64 9.04
C GLY A 96 4.78 6.99 7.96
N HIS A 97 4.50 6.58 6.72
CA HIS A 97 5.47 6.65 5.64
C HIS A 97 5.96 8.07 5.37
N HIS A 98 5.03 9.03 5.25
CA HIS A 98 5.43 10.41 4.97
C HIS A 98 6.26 11.02 6.10
N VAL A 99 5.83 10.85 7.34
CA VAL A 99 6.56 11.36 8.52
C VAL A 99 7.97 10.76 8.62
N THR A 100 8.12 9.48 8.26
CA THR A 100 9.44 8.83 8.20
C THR A 100 10.34 9.47 7.14
N LEU A 101 9.79 9.88 5.99
CA LEU A 101 10.54 10.49 4.90
C LEU A 101 10.79 11.99 5.12
N MET A 102 9.86 12.68 5.79
CA MET A 102 9.86 14.14 6.01
C MET A 102 9.63 14.49 7.48
N PRO A 103 10.52 14.03 8.39
CA PRO A 103 10.28 14.18 9.85
C PRO A 103 10.31 15.63 10.32
N ASP A 104 11.13 16.48 9.72
CA ASP A 104 11.28 17.88 10.14
C ASP A 104 10.03 18.70 9.77
N GLU A 105 9.46 18.46 8.57
CA GLU A 105 8.17 19.05 8.16
C GLU A 105 7.05 18.61 9.12
N ALA A 106 6.96 17.32 9.42
CA ALA A 106 5.92 16.80 10.30
C ALA A 106 6.06 17.32 11.75
N ALA A 107 7.28 17.62 12.21
CA ALA A 107 7.55 18.17 13.54
C ALA A 107 6.98 19.59 13.75
N GLU A 108 6.73 20.34 12.67
CA GLU A 108 6.06 21.64 12.75
C GLU A 108 4.57 21.50 13.15
N HIS A 109 3.97 20.34 12.93
CA HIS A 109 2.55 20.06 13.14
C HIS A 109 2.25 19.16 14.34
N ALA A 110 3.24 18.47 14.91
CA ALA A 110 3.08 17.50 15.99
C ALA A 110 3.86 17.88 17.25
N ASP A 111 3.44 17.36 18.39
CA ASP A 111 4.20 17.45 19.64
C ASP A 111 5.31 16.41 19.67
N THR A 112 5.08 15.25 19.05
CA THR A 112 6.06 14.18 18.85
C THR A 112 5.94 13.61 17.45
N VAL A 113 7.08 13.36 16.78
CA VAL A 113 7.15 12.61 15.53
C VAL A 113 7.79 11.24 15.76
N MET A 114 7.28 10.23 15.03
CA MET A 114 7.80 8.87 15.05
C MET A 114 8.21 8.43 13.64
N THR A 115 9.47 8.05 13.48
CA THR A 115 10.02 7.58 12.20
C THR A 115 10.36 6.10 12.26
N GLY A 116 10.27 5.42 11.12
CA GLY A 116 10.55 4.00 11.02
C GLY A 116 9.54 3.11 11.74
N PRO A 117 9.92 1.85 12.08
CA PRO A 117 9.06 0.90 12.78
C PRO A 117 8.72 1.33 14.21
N ALA A 118 7.46 1.15 14.58
CA ALA A 118 6.94 1.66 15.86
C ALA A 118 7.02 0.67 17.03
N ASP A 119 7.45 -0.57 16.82
CA ASP A 119 7.35 -1.68 17.78
C ASP A 119 7.93 -1.35 19.16
N ARG A 120 9.14 -0.83 19.22
CA ARG A 120 9.82 -0.42 20.45
C ARG A 120 9.44 1.01 20.84
N ILE A 121 9.51 1.93 19.88
CA ILE A 121 9.42 3.38 20.17
C ILE A 121 8.02 3.81 20.61
N TRP A 122 6.95 3.10 20.21
CA TRP A 122 5.60 3.38 20.71
C TRP A 122 5.47 3.11 22.20
N ARG A 123 6.02 1.99 22.69
CA ARG A 123 6.02 1.64 24.12
C ARG A 123 6.87 2.61 24.94
N GLU A 124 8.04 2.98 24.41
CA GLU A 124 8.92 3.98 25.01
C GLU A 124 8.21 5.32 25.15
N PHE A 125 7.55 5.80 24.08
CA PHE A 125 6.77 7.02 24.10
C PHE A 125 5.65 6.99 25.15
N ILE A 126 4.86 5.93 25.22
CA ILE A 126 3.76 5.82 26.19
C ILE A 126 4.31 5.90 27.62
N LYS A 127 5.43 5.24 27.91
CA LYS A 127 6.12 5.32 29.20
C LYS A 127 6.59 6.74 29.49
N ASP A 128 7.25 7.38 28.53
CA ASP A 128 7.77 8.74 28.69
C ASP A 128 6.62 9.74 28.87
N TYR A 129 5.54 9.59 28.12
CA TYR A 129 4.34 10.42 28.25
C TYR A 129 3.69 10.29 29.64
N ALA A 130 3.55 9.07 30.15
CA ALA A 130 3.02 8.82 31.49
C ALA A 130 3.90 9.46 32.58
N ASN A 131 5.21 9.54 32.36
CA ASN A 131 6.19 10.20 33.24
C ASN A 131 6.31 11.70 32.98
N ARG A 132 5.56 12.28 32.04
CA ARG A 132 5.59 13.70 31.65
C ARG A 132 6.93 14.19 31.06
N ILE A 133 7.65 13.28 30.40
CA ILE A 133 8.94 13.56 29.75
C ILE A 133 8.99 13.06 28.28
N PRO A 134 7.90 13.20 27.49
CA PRO A 134 7.93 12.72 26.10
C PRO A 134 8.95 13.50 25.27
N LYS A 135 9.68 12.79 24.42
CA LYS A 135 10.64 13.37 23.47
C LYS A 135 9.91 13.96 22.26
N LYS A 136 10.51 14.94 21.60
CA LYS A 136 10.01 15.51 20.34
C LYS A 136 10.09 14.53 19.17
N ARG A 137 11.02 13.56 19.23
CA ARG A 137 11.23 12.58 18.18
C ARG A 137 11.64 11.22 18.76
N TYR A 138 11.09 10.16 18.16
CA TYR A 138 11.46 8.77 18.41
C TYR A 138 11.76 8.11 17.05
N ASP A 139 12.95 7.50 16.95
CA ASP A 139 13.39 6.81 15.73
C ASP A 139 13.42 5.31 15.97
N GLY A 140 12.61 4.57 15.19
CA GLY A 140 12.53 3.12 15.23
C GLY A 140 13.58 2.46 14.34
N GLU A 141 14.15 1.36 14.80
CA GLU A 141 15.14 0.59 14.06
C GLU A 141 14.52 -0.64 13.38
N HIS A 142 15.08 -1.06 12.24
CA HIS A 142 14.55 -2.19 11.48
C HIS A 142 14.61 -3.51 12.26
N CYS A 143 15.57 -3.67 13.17
CA CYS A 143 15.70 -4.85 14.03
C CYS A 143 14.61 -4.94 15.11
N ASP A 144 13.89 -3.86 15.40
CA ASP A 144 12.82 -3.85 16.40
C ASP A 144 11.52 -4.51 15.90
N VAL A 145 11.37 -4.65 14.56
CA VAL A 145 10.14 -5.16 13.95
C VAL A 145 9.88 -6.62 14.32
N GLY A 146 8.64 -6.90 14.71
CA GLY A 146 8.19 -8.25 15.03
C GLY A 146 8.73 -8.80 16.34
N THR A 147 9.48 -8.00 17.12
CA THR A 147 9.95 -8.41 18.45
C THR A 147 8.84 -8.44 19.50
N ALA A 148 7.81 -7.66 19.28
CA ALA A 148 6.62 -7.64 20.13
C ALA A 148 5.62 -8.70 19.65
N ASN A 149 5.42 -9.75 20.45
CA ASN A 149 4.37 -10.75 20.20
C ASN A 149 3.00 -10.16 20.55
N VAL A 150 2.41 -9.39 19.61
CA VAL A 150 1.10 -8.79 19.80
C VAL A 150 0.13 -9.20 18.69
N ILE A 151 -1.13 -9.40 19.07
CA ILE A 151 -2.24 -9.61 18.14
C ILE A 151 -2.92 -8.26 17.89
N PRO A 152 -2.96 -7.76 16.63
CA PRO A 152 -3.59 -6.49 16.33
C PRO A 152 -5.04 -6.40 16.81
N LYS A 153 -5.41 -5.34 17.52
CA LYS A 153 -6.77 -5.10 18.06
C LYS A 153 -7.74 -4.70 16.94
N ARG A 154 -8.02 -5.64 16.01
CA ARG A 154 -8.87 -5.40 14.82
C ARG A 154 -10.34 -5.10 15.16
N GLU A 155 -10.78 -5.39 16.38
CA GLU A 155 -12.11 -5.04 16.91
C GLU A 155 -12.34 -3.53 17.00
N LEU A 156 -11.27 -2.72 17.06
CA LEU A 156 -11.35 -1.26 17.00
C LEU A 156 -11.79 -0.75 15.63
N MET A 157 -11.70 -1.59 14.59
CA MET A 157 -12.02 -1.23 13.22
C MET A 157 -13.43 -1.67 12.82
N GLN A 158 -14.10 -0.90 11.96
CA GLN A 158 -15.43 -1.24 11.45
C GLN A 158 -15.34 -2.31 10.35
N LYS A 159 -15.24 -3.60 10.72
CA LYS A 159 -15.05 -4.73 9.79
C LYS A 159 -15.98 -4.72 8.58
N SER A 160 -17.24 -4.27 8.74
CA SER A 160 -18.24 -4.20 7.64
C SER A 160 -17.87 -3.22 6.53
N LYS A 161 -16.89 -2.35 6.73
CA LYS A 161 -16.45 -1.34 5.76
C LYS A 161 -15.36 -1.82 4.80
N TYR A 162 -14.74 -2.96 5.09
CA TYR A 162 -13.63 -3.53 4.33
C TYR A 162 -14.05 -4.78 3.56
N ILE A 163 -13.15 -5.29 2.71
CA ILE A 163 -13.34 -6.60 2.08
C ILE A 163 -13.46 -7.68 3.16
N PHE A 164 -14.03 -8.82 2.80
CA PHE A 164 -14.32 -9.90 3.73
C PHE A 164 -13.06 -10.61 4.28
N ALA A 165 -11.92 -10.51 3.59
CA ALA A 165 -10.67 -11.15 4.01
C ALA A 165 -9.94 -10.27 5.04
N PRO A 166 -9.69 -10.77 6.26
CA PRO A 166 -8.87 -10.06 7.22
C PRO A 166 -7.42 -9.97 6.74
N THR A 167 -6.76 -8.88 7.13
CA THR A 167 -5.37 -8.59 6.78
C THR A 167 -4.39 -9.12 7.82
N VAL A 168 -3.23 -9.59 7.36
CA VAL A 168 -2.10 -10.04 8.19
C VAL A 168 -0.81 -9.50 7.57
N ILE A 169 0.19 -9.22 8.40
CA ILE A 169 1.57 -8.94 7.99
C ILE A 169 2.47 -9.96 8.67
N ALA A 170 3.28 -10.66 7.89
CA ALA A 170 4.28 -11.60 8.37
C ALA A 170 5.70 -11.01 8.28
N ASN A 171 5.97 -10.23 7.23
CA ASN A 171 7.28 -9.61 7.03
C ASN A 171 7.19 -8.15 6.56
N PHE A 172 8.31 -7.46 6.66
CA PHE A 172 8.46 -6.03 6.40
C PHE A 172 9.72 -5.79 5.58
N GLY A 173 9.74 -4.70 4.81
CA GLY A 173 10.86 -4.35 3.97
C GLY A 173 10.91 -5.16 2.67
N CYS A 174 11.95 -4.92 1.88
CA CYS A 174 12.18 -5.57 0.60
C CYS A 174 13.66 -5.45 0.26
N THR A 175 14.25 -6.52 -0.27
CA THR A 175 15.68 -6.55 -0.68
C THR A 175 15.93 -5.97 -2.08
N ASN A 176 14.88 -5.53 -2.78
CA ASN A 176 15.02 -4.84 -4.06
C ASN A 176 15.30 -3.34 -3.85
N HIS A 177 16.03 -2.73 -4.80
CA HIS A 177 16.44 -1.33 -4.75
C HIS A 177 15.76 -0.48 -5.83
N CYS A 178 14.46 -0.72 -6.09
CA CYS A 178 13.72 0.05 -7.10
C CYS A 178 13.71 1.54 -6.77
N GLU A 179 14.10 2.39 -7.71
CA GLU A 179 14.34 3.82 -7.56
C GLU A 179 13.09 4.59 -7.07
N PHE A 180 11.92 4.16 -7.53
CA PHE A 180 10.63 4.79 -7.22
C PHE A 180 9.99 4.30 -5.91
N CYS A 181 10.54 3.27 -5.28
CA CYS A 181 9.85 2.56 -4.21
C CYS A 181 10.04 3.23 -2.85
N VAL A 182 8.92 3.65 -2.24
CA VAL A 182 8.91 4.22 -0.87
C VAL A 182 9.47 3.23 0.15
N ILE A 183 9.15 1.94 0.02
CA ILE A 183 9.66 0.91 0.95
C ILE A 183 11.18 0.89 0.94
N ASN A 184 11.81 0.94 -0.23
CA ASN A 184 13.26 0.96 -0.32
C ASN A 184 13.88 2.21 0.35
N SER A 185 13.19 3.36 0.28
CA SER A 185 13.72 4.63 0.80
C SER A 185 13.90 4.66 2.32
N PHE A 186 13.21 3.83 3.08
CA PHE A 186 13.39 3.74 4.53
C PHE A 186 13.73 2.34 5.04
N TRP A 187 13.65 1.29 4.20
CA TRP A 187 14.13 -0.04 4.55
C TRP A 187 15.55 -0.33 4.04
N ASP A 188 16.02 0.42 3.04
CA ASP A 188 17.38 0.34 2.49
C ASP A 188 17.82 -1.09 2.18
N GLY A 189 16.98 -1.83 1.44
CA GLY A 189 17.24 -3.23 1.10
C GLY A 189 17.18 -4.21 2.27
N LYS A 190 16.77 -3.76 3.46
CA LYS A 190 16.64 -4.62 4.64
C LYS A 190 15.29 -5.34 4.66
N HIS A 191 15.28 -6.49 5.30
CA HIS A 191 14.11 -7.32 5.52
C HIS A 191 14.03 -7.71 6.99
N SER A 192 12.85 -7.61 7.57
CA SER A 192 12.53 -8.09 8.91
C SER A 192 11.24 -8.89 8.89
N ALA A 193 11.09 -9.83 9.82
CA ALA A 193 9.92 -10.70 9.87
C ALA A 193 9.48 -10.96 11.32
N ARG A 194 8.18 -11.16 11.49
CA ARG A 194 7.62 -11.69 12.74
C ARG A 194 8.00 -13.16 12.88
N LYS A 195 8.05 -13.65 14.12
CA LYS A 195 8.17 -15.09 14.36
C LYS A 195 7.01 -15.82 13.70
N ILE A 196 7.30 -16.93 13.02
CA ILE A 196 6.28 -17.69 12.26
C ILE A 196 5.16 -18.14 13.20
N GLU A 197 5.48 -18.59 14.40
CA GLU A 197 4.52 -19.04 15.41
C GLU A 197 3.52 -17.94 15.78
N ASP A 198 3.98 -16.69 15.90
CA ASP A 198 3.15 -15.54 16.24
C ASP A 198 2.17 -15.21 15.11
N VAL A 199 2.65 -15.29 13.86
CA VAL A 199 1.80 -15.08 12.66
C VAL A 199 0.76 -16.18 12.54
N ILE A 200 1.15 -17.44 12.74
CA ILE A 200 0.23 -18.60 12.71
C ILE A 200 -0.83 -18.48 13.80
N ASN A 201 -0.44 -18.04 15.00
CA ASN A 201 -1.38 -17.78 16.09
C ASN A 201 -2.38 -16.66 15.75
N ASP A 202 -1.89 -15.54 15.19
CA ASP A 202 -2.74 -14.45 14.71
C ASP A 202 -3.78 -14.97 13.70
N ILE A 203 -3.34 -15.76 12.69
CA ILE A 203 -4.22 -16.34 11.68
C ILE A 203 -5.28 -17.26 12.29
N ARG A 204 -4.91 -18.11 13.25
CA ARG A 204 -5.85 -19.03 13.94
C ARG A 204 -6.94 -18.26 14.69
N LEU A 205 -6.59 -17.16 15.36
CA LEU A 205 -7.53 -16.32 16.09
C LEU A 205 -8.52 -15.59 15.17
N LEU A 206 -8.16 -15.31 13.92
CA LEU A 206 -9.06 -14.70 12.94
C LEU A 206 -10.23 -15.60 12.55
N LYS A 207 -10.12 -16.91 12.69
CA LYS A 207 -11.15 -17.91 12.32
C LYS A 207 -11.68 -17.70 10.89
N SER A 208 -10.84 -17.23 9.98
CA SER A 208 -11.18 -16.97 8.58
C SER A 208 -10.54 -17.99 7.65
N LYS A 209 -11.28 -18.40 6.62
CA LYS A 209 -10.75 -19.24 5.54
C LYS A 209 -9.96 -18.43 4.49
N TYR A 210 -10.10 -17.10 4.50
CA TYR A 210 -9.47 -16.21 3.55
C TYR A 210 -8.61 -15.19 4.28
N ILE A 211 -7.38 -15.01 3.85
CA ILE A 211 -6.42 -14.05 4.42
C ILE A 211 -5.86 -13.18 3.30
N LEU A 212 -5.68 -11.90 3.57
CA LEU A 212 -4.91 -11.00 2.71
C LEU A 212 -3.60 -10.63 3.41
N PHE A 213 -2.47 -11.08 2.86
CA PHE A 213 -1.15 -10.66 3.32
C PHE A 213 -0.79 -9.30 2.74
N LEU A 214 -0.34 -8.38 3.61
CA LEU A 214 0.09 -7.02 3.24
C LEU A 214 1.61 -6.87 3.19
N ASP A 215 2.31 -7.97 3.14
CA ASP A 215 3.76 -8.05 3.10
C ASP A 215 4.30 -7.37 1.83
N PRO A 216 5.23 -6.40 1.91
CA PRO A 216 5.75 -5.71 0.73
C PRO A 216 6.46 -6.64 -0.26
N SER A 217 7.16 -7.65 0.25
CA SER A 217 7.86 -8.67 -0.54
C SER A 217 8.01 -9.96 0.27
N PRO A 218 6.99 -10.84 0.27
CA PRO A 218 6.97 -12.05 1.11
C PRO A 218 8.06 -13.06 0.76
N THR A 219 8.65 -12.97 -0.44
CA THR A 219 9.69 -13.87 -0.95
C THR A 219 11.10 -13.31 -0.86
N SER A 220 11.30 -12.09 -0.36
CA SER A 220 12.62 -11.43 -0.24
C SER A 220 13.63 -12.25 0.58
N ASN A 221 13.18 -12.93 1.62
CA ASN A 221 13.98 -13.89 2.37
C ASN A 221 13.47 -15.30 2.08
N THR A 222 14.14 -15.99 1.17
CA THR A 222 13.74 -17.33 0.71
C THR A 222 13.63 -18.35 1.84
N MET A 223 14.54 -18.31 2.81
CA MET A 223 14.54 -19.26 3.93
C MET A 223 13.32 -19.04 4.84
N TYR A 224 13.04 -17.78 5.20
CA TYR A 224 11.84 -17.44 5.97
C TYR A 224 10.57 -17.79 5.18
N ALA A 225 10.50 -17.44 3.89
CA ALA A 225 9.34 -17.70 3.04
C ALA A 225 9.01 -19.19 2.92
N LYS A 226 10.01 -20.07 2.73
CA LYS A 226 9.81 -21.52 2.73
C LYS A 226 9.21 -22.01 4.02
N ALA A 227 9.83 -21.71 5.17
CA ALA A 227 9.36 -22.13 6.49
C ALA A 227 7.95 -21.57 6.78
N PHE A 228 7.67 -20.34 6.36
CA PHE A 228 6.36 -19.72 6.53
C PHE A 228 5.28 -20.40 5.69
N PHE A 229 5.53 -20.65 4.40
CA PHE A 229 4.57 -21.35 3.54
C PHE A 229 4.31 -22.79 4.02
N GLU A 230 5.34 -23.52 4.47
CA GLU A 230 5.18 -24.83 5.11
C GLU A 230 4.27 -24.77 6.34
N ALA A 231 4.45 -23.75 7.20
CA ALA A 231 3.63 -23.55 8.39
C ALA A 231 2.17 -23.18 8.07
N LEU A 232 1.89 -22.60 6.90
CA LEU A 232 0.54 -22.30 6.42
C LEU A 232 -0.23 -23.53 5.92
N ILE A 233 0.44 -24.55 5.35
CA ILE A 233 -0.19 -25.72 4.71
C ILE A 233 -1.25 -26.38 5.63
N PRO A 234 -0.95 -26.70 6.91
CA PRO A 234 -1.90 -27.37 7.79
C PRO A 234 -3.12 -26.51 8.16
N LEU A 235 -3.06 -25.18 7.96
CA LEU A 235 -4.18 -24.28 8.26
C LEU A 235 -5.29 -24.36 7.21
N LYS A 236 -5.02 -24.91 6.01
CA LYS A 236 -5.97 -25.04 4.89
C LYS A 236 -6.71 -23.74 4.54
N ILE A 237 -6.06 -22.61 4.73
CA ILE A 237 -6.57 -21.28 4.35
C ILE A 237 -6.39 -21.03 2.86
N LYS A 238 -7.10 -20.03 2.35
CA LYS A 238 -6.89 -19.43 1.04
C LYS A 238 -6.38 -18.01 1.24
N TRP A 239 -5.31 -17.64 0.54
CA TRP A 239 -4.73 -16.33 0.74
C TRP A 239 -4.35 -15.64 -0.56
N ALA A 240 -4.31 -14.31 -0.49
CA ALA A 240 -3.75 -13.45 -1.52
C ALA A 240 -2.70 -12.53 -0.90
N GLY A 241 -1.75 -12.05 -1.71
CA GLY A 241 -0.68 -11.17 -1.25
C GLY A 241 0.13 -10.60 -2.42
N LEU A 242 1.29 -10.02 -2.12
CA LEU A 242 2.22 -9.51 -3.12
C LEU A 242 3.25 -10.59 -3.48
N CYS A 243 3.84 -10.46 -4.67
CA CYS A 243 4.99 -11.25 -5.09
C CYS A 243 5.77 -10.52 -6.19
N THR A 244 7.04 -10.80 -6.31
CA THR A 244 7.89 -10.35 -7.40
C THR A 244 7.97 -11.40 -8.51
N THR A 245 8.33 -11.02 -9.74
CA THR A 245 8.37 -11.92 -10.90
C THR A 245 9.43 -13.01 -10.76
N ASP A 246 10.48 -12.79 -9.97
CA ASP A 246 11.60 -13.71 -9.72
C ASP A 246 11.21 -15.03 -9.05
N ILE A 247 10.02 -15.10 -8.40
CA ILE A 247 9.45 -16.38 -7.92
C ILE A 247 9.37 -17.45 -9.01
N TYR A 248 9.26 -17.02 -10.28
CA TYR A 248 9.21 -17.91 -11.44
C TYR A 248 10.45 -18.80 -11.54
N GLU A 249 11.61 -18.28 -11.14
CA GLU A 249 12.90 -18.98 -11.23
C GLU A 249 13.14 -19.94 -10.04
N ASN A 250 12.32 -19.90 -8.99
CA ASN A 250 12.45 -20.76 -7.80
C ASN A 250 11.26 -21.75 -7.70
N GLU A 251 11.42 -22.91 -8.34
CA GLU A 251 10.36 -23.94 -8.40
C GLU A 251 9.91 -24.40 -7.01
N GLU A 252 10.85 -24.69 -6.12
CA GLU A 252 10.54 -25.17 -4.76
C GLU A 252 9.70 -24.15 -3.97
N LEU A 253 10.11 -22.89 -4.00
CA LEU A 253 9.39 -21.82 -3.28
C LEU A 253 8.02 -21.57 -3.94
N PHE A 254 7.94 -21.62 -5.26
CA PHE A 254 6.68 -21.53 -5.99
C PHE A 254 5.70 -22.65 -5.58
N ASP A 255 6.17 -23.89 -5.56
CA ASP A 255 5.35 -25.04 -5.17
C ASP A 255 4.85 -24.94 -3.73
N LEU A 256 5.69 -24.51 -2.81
CA LEU A 256 5.31 -24.27 -1.41
C LEU A 256 4.26 -23.15 -1.31
N MET A 257 4.43 -22.06 -2.07
CA MET A 257 3.44 -20.97 -2.15
C MET A 257 2.08 -21.50 -2.59
N ILE A 258 2.01 -22.33 -3.63
CA ILE A 258 0.76 -22.93 -4.12
C ILE A 258 0.16 -23.87 -3.07
N LYS A 259 0.97 -24.78 -2.52
CA LYS A 259 0.52 -25.75 -1.48
C LYS A 259 0.01 -25.05 -0.21
N SER A 260 0.57 -23.89 0.13
CA SER A 260 0.12 -23.09 1.28
C SER A 260 -1.26 -22.43 1.10
N GLY A 261 -1.84 -22.52 -0.11
CA GLY A 261 -3.19 -22.04 -0.39
C GLY A 261 -3.29 -20.69 -1.09
N CYS A 262 -2.23 -20.24 -1.77
CA CYS A 262 -2.25 -19.03 -2.59
C CYS A 262 -3.33 -19.12 -3.68
N ILE A 263 -4.19 -18.08 -3.79
CA ILE A 263 -5.25 -17.97 -4.82
C ILE A 263 -5.19 -16.67 -5.61
N GLY A 264 -4.36 -15.72 -5.19
CA GLY A 264 -4.24 -14.43 -5.85
C GLY A 264 -2.94 -13.71 -5.49
N ILE A 265 -2.31 -13.12 -6.49
CA ILE A 265 -1.05 -12.39 -6.34
C ILE A 265 -1.17 -11.01 -6.97
N LEU A 266 -0.71 -9.98 -6.23
CA LEU A 266 -0.40 -8.67 -6.78
C LEU A 266 1.07 -8.65 -7.18
N MET A 267 1.35 -8.33 -8.43
CA MET A 267 2.68 -8.34 -9.01
C MET A 267 2.99 -7.03 -9.73
N GLY A 268 4.14 -6.43 -9.40
CA GLY A 268 4.63 -5.24 -10.08
C GLY A 268 5.34 -5.61 -11.39
N PHE A 269 4.66 -5.46 -12.51
CA PHE A 269 5.28 -5.56 -13.85
C PHE A 269 5.94 -4.26 -14.25
N GLU A 270 5.36 -3.16 -13.87
CA GLU A 270 5.72 -1.76 -14.01
C GLU A 270 5.67 -1.27 -15.47
N THR A 271 6.45 -1.86 -16.39
CA THR A 271 6.54 -1.44 -17.79
C THR A 271 6.84 -2.62 -18.71
N PHE A 272 6.64 -2.42 -20.01
CA PHE A 272 7.06 -3.33 -21.09
C PHE A 272 8.36 -2.87 -21.77
N SER A 273 9.08 -1.90 -21.21
CA SER A 273 10.37 -1.41 -21.67
C SER A 273 11.50 -1.95 -20.80
N GLU A 274 12.42 -2.70 -21.39
CA GLU A 274 13.62 -3.20 -20.69
C GLU A 274 14.49 -2.02 -20.22
N ASP A 275 14.62 -0.96 -21.02
CA ASP A 275 15.40 0.22 -20.65
C ASP A 275 14.81 0.92 -19.41
N SER A 276 13.47 1.05 -19.33
CA SER A 276 12.80 1.64 -18.17
C SER A 276 12.92 0.75 -16.92
N LEU A 277 12.92 -0.59 -17.08
CA LEU A 277 13.18 -1.52 -15.96
C LEU A 277 14.61 -1.35 -15.46
N GLN A 278 15.58 -1.27 -16.35
CA GLN A 278 16.98 -1.11 -15.99
C GLN A 278 17.22 0.26 -15.31
N GLU A 279 16.69 1.35 -15.87
CA GLU A 279 16.78 2.71 -15.30
C GLU A 279 16.21 2.74 -13.87
N SER A 280 15.07 2.09 -13.64
CA SER A 280 14.41 2.06 -12.34
C SER A 280 14.95 1.01 -11.37
N HIS A 281 16.02 0.30 -11.72
CA HIS A 281 16.61 -0.80 -10.96
C HIS A 281 15.60 -1.92 -10.63
N LYS A 282 14.60 -2.13 -11.52
CA LYS A 282 13.64 -3.21 -11.39
C LYS A 282 14.18 -4.47 -12.06
N LYS A 283 14.27 -5.58 -11.32
CA LYS A 283 14.88 -6.84 -11.78
C LYS A 283 13.96 -7.70 -12.66
N ASN A 284 12.83 -7.18 -13.12
CA ASN A 284 11.93 -7.89 -14.01
C ASN A 284 12.58 -8.12 -15.39
N LYS A 285 12.08 -9.15 -16.12
CA LYS A 285 12.41 -9.44 -17.51
C LYS A 285 11.10 -9.51 -18.30
N VAL A 286 10.92 -8.60 -19.27
CA VAL A 286 9.65 -8.47 -20.03
C VAL A 286 9.31 -9.79 -20.75
N GLU A 287 10.31 -10.45 -21.31
CA GLU A 287 10.16 -11.74 -22.01
C GLU A 287 9.56 -12.86 -21.14
N GLN A 288 9.74 -12.77 -19.81
CA GLN A 288 9.22 -13.76 -18.87
C GLN A 288 7.77 -13.49 -18.43
N TYR A 289 7.22 -12.28 -18.65
CA TYR A 289 5.92 -11.89 -18.09
C TYR A 289 4.79 -12.88 -18.42
N LYS A 290 4.71 -13.30 -19.70
CA LYS A 290 3.69 -14.27 -20.10
C LYS A 290 3.88 -15.62 -19.40
N ALA A 291 5.10 -16.13 -19.34
CA ALA A 291 5.41 -17.42 -18.72
C ALA A 291 5.10 -17.40 -17.21
N VAL A 292 5.42 -16.30 -16.53
CA VAL A 292 5.08 -16.07 -15.11
C VAL A 292 3.57 -16.14 -14.89
N VAL A 293 2.78 -15.38 -15.66
CA VAL A 293 1.32 -15.36 -15.55
C VAL A 293 0.71 -16.73 -15.87
N ASP A 294 1.16 -17.37 -16.94
CA ASP A 294 0.69 -18.70 -17.33
C ASP A 294 0.98 -19.76 -16.25
N LYS A 295 2.14 -19.67 -15.55
CA LYS A 295 2.49 -20.57 -14.44
C LYS A 295 1.52 -20.42 -13.26
N PHE A 296 1.18 -19.19 -12.88
CA PHE A 296 0.16 -18.91 -11.86
C PHE A 296 -1.22 -19.42 -12.28
N HIS A 297 -1.64 -19.15 -13.50
CA HIS A 297 -2.94 -19.60 -14.03
C HIS A 297 -3.08 -21.12 -14.05
N LYS A 298 -2.03 -21.86 -14.45
CA LYS A 298 -2.02 -23.35 -14.42
C LYS A 298 -2.28 -23.90 -13.02
N ASN A 299 -1.90 -23.13 -11.98
CA ASN A 299 -2.10 -23.48 -10.58
C ASN A 299 -3.34 -22.83 -9.94
N GLY A 300 -4.24 -22.24 -10.75
CA GLY A 300 -5.49 -21.67 -10.26
C GLY A 300 -5.36 -20.34 -9.52
N VAL A 301 -4.23 -19.63 -9.64
CA VAL A 301 -3.95 -18.36 -8.99
C VAL A 301 -4.25 -17.20 -9.93
N SER A 302 -4.98 -16.20 -9.45
CA SER A 302 -5.25 -14.97 -10.21
C SER A 302 -4.13 -13.96 -10.05
N VAL A 303 -3.80 -13.22 -11.13
CA VAL A 303 -2.73 -12.23 -11.15
C VAL A 303 -3.31 -10.82 -11.30
N LEU A 304 -3.11 -9.99 -10.29
CA LEU A 304 -3.28 -8.54 -10.38
C LEU A 304 -1.93 -7.93 -10.75
N GLY A 305 -1.86 -7.27 -11.91
CA GLY A 305 -0.61 -6.64 -12.39
C GLY A 305 -0.64 -5.13 -12.21
N THR A 306 0.41 -4.55 -11.61
CA THR A 306 0.58 -3.11 -11.56
C THR A 306 1.52 -2.64 -12.67
N PHE A 307 1.15 -1.50 -13.28
CA PHE A 307 1.89 -0.85 -14.36
C PHE A 307 2.01 0.63 -14.06
N MET A 308 3.18 1.18 -14.31
CA MET A 308 3.46 2.61 -14.15
C MET A 308 3.69 3.26 -15.50
N LEU A 309 3.26 4.53 -15.61
CA LEU A 309 3.44 5.38 -16.77
C LEU A 309 4.29 6.58 -16.38
N GLY A 310 5.14 7.04 -17.30
CA GLY A 310 5.92 8.26 -17.12
C GLY A 310 7.39 8.02 -16.87
N PHE A 311 7.91 6.82 -17.13
CA PHE A 311 9.35 6.58 -17.22
C PHE A 311 9.97 7.41 -18.36
N ASP A 312 11.25 7.73 -18.25
CA ASP A 312 11.95 8.56 -19.24
C ASP A 312 12.01 7.92 -20.65
N GLY A 313 11.95 6.58 -20.71
CA GLY A 313 11.86 5.83 -21.96
C GLY A 313 10.45 5.68 -22.54
N ASP A 314 9.39 6.09 -21.81
CA ASP A 314 8.03 5.94 -22.31
C ASP A 314 7.75 6.90 -23.47
N THR A 315 7.01 6.39 -24.47
CA THR A 315 6.44 7.17 -25.57
C THR A 315 4.91 7.07 -25.55
N LYS A 316 4.22 8.00 -26.21
CA LYS A 316 2.75 7.91 -26.36
C LYS A 316 2.34 6.58 -26.99
N GLU A 317 3.11 6.12 -27.97
CA GLU A 317 2.84 4.85 -28.66
C GLU A 317 3.00 3.66 -27.72
N SER A 318 4.12 3.57 -26.96
CA SER A 318 4.37 2.47 -26.03
C SER A 318 3.29 2.38 -24.96
N ILE A 319 2.89 3.53 -24.37
CA ILE A 319 1.83 3.59 -23.37
C ILE A 319 0.49 3.12 -23.97
N MET A 320 0.09 3.62 -25.13
CA MET A 320 -1.21 3.29 -25.74
C MET A 320 -1.30 1.83 -26.22
N LYS A 321 -0.18 1.12 -26.40
CA LYS A 321 -0.13 -0.32 -26.69
C LYS A 321 -0.23 -1.20 -25.43
N MET A 322 -0.06 -0.65 -24.22
CA MET A 322 -0.11 -1.45 -22.98
C MET A 322 -1.36 -2.34 -22.84
N PRO A 323 -2.59 -1.90 -23.18
CA PRO A 323 -3.77 -2.75 -23.10
C PRO A 323 -3.66 -4.06 -23.91
N ASP A 324 -3.01 -4.02 -25.06
CA ASP A 324 -2.84 -5.19 -25.92
C ASP A 324 -1.78 -6.14 -25.33
N TYR A 325 -0.65 -5.61 -24.87
CA TYR A 325 0.37 -6.39 -24.16
C TYR A 325 -0.16 -7.06 -22.90
N ILE A 326 -0.99 -6.34 -22.12
CA ILE A 326 -1.65 -6.87 -20.92
C ILE A 326 -2.59 -8.03 -21.26
N ASP A 327 -3.35 -7.91 -22.34
CA ASP A 327 -4.21 -9.00 -22.83
C ASP A 327 -3.40 -10.20 -23.34
N GLU A 328 -2.23 -9.97 -23.95
CA GLU A 328 -1.32 -11.01 -24.44
C GLU A 328 -0.70 -11.80 -23.29
N ILE A 329 -0.13 -11.13 -22.30
CA ILE A 329 0.45 -11.78 -21.11
C ILE A 329 -0.62 -12.39 -20.20
N GLY A 330 -1.86 -11.93 -20.29
CA GLY A 330 -3.01 -12.55 -19.63
C GLY A 330 -3.28 -12.09 -18.20
N VAL A 331 -2.83 -10.90 -17.78
CA VAL A 331 -3.12 -10.34 -16.45
C VAL A 331 -4.63 -10.24 -16.22
N ASP A 332 -5.10 -10.74 -15.06
CA ASP A 332 -6.53 -10.78 -14.74
C ASP A 332 -7.08 -9.40 -14.32
N ILE A 333 -6.30 -8.61 -13.60
CA ILE A 333 -6.70 -7.33 -13.05
C ILE A 333 -5.54 -6.33 -13.24
N PRO A 334 -5.49 -5.55 -14.33
CA PRO A 334 -4.47 -4.53 -14.52
C PRO A 334 -4.76 -3.28 -13.67
N ARG A 335 -3.74 -2.74 -13.02
CA ARG A 335 -3.80 -1.47 -12.31
C ARG A 335 -2.73 -0.53 -12.85
N PHE A 336 -3.13 0.72 -13.14
CA PHE A 336 -2.23 1.74 -13.65
C PHE A 336 -1.98 2.82 -12.60
N ALA A 337 -0.78 3.37 -12.62
CA ALA A 337 -0.35 4.49 -11.81
C ALA A 337 0.59 5.38 -12.62
N ILE A 338 0.63 6.67 -12.33
CA ILE A 338 1.70 7.55 -12.79
C ILE A 338 2.89 7.37 -11.84
N LEU A 339 4.10 7.32 -12.41
CA LEU A 339 5.34 7.39 -11.64
C LEU A 339 5.29 8.61 -10.71
N THR A 340 5.25 8.34 -9.41
CA THR A 340 5.14 9.42 -8.42
C THR A 340 6.46 9.49 -7.66
N PRO A 341 7.21 10.60 -7.80
CA PRO A 341 8.48 10.80 -7.12
C PRO A 341 8.21 11.15 -5.65
N TYR A 342 7.92 10.15 -4.81
CA TYR A 342 7.70 10.37 -3.38
C TYR A 342 8.93 10.99 -2.70
N PRO A 343 8.75 11.87 -1.69
CA PRO A 343 9.85 12.59 -1.09
C PRO A 343 10.96 11.64 -0.61
N ASN A 344 12.20 12.08 -0.75
CA ASN A 344 13.41 11.32 -0.39
C ASN A 344 13.62 9.96 -1.09
N THR A 345 12.81 9.60 -2.10
CA THR A 345 13.14 8.47 -2.98
C THR A 345 14.27 8.83 -3.94
N PRO A 346 15.06 7.86 -4.44
CA PRO A 346 16.07 8.13 -5.46
C PRO A 346 15.51 8.87 -6.68
N VAL A 347 14.34 8.47 -7.19
CA VAL A 347 13.68 9.15 -8.32
C VAL A 347 13.30 10.59 -7.98
N TYR A 348 12.86 10.88 -6.74
CA TYR A 348 12.58 12.26 -6.33
C TYR A 348 13.85 13.10 -6.39
N ARG A 349 14.95 12.63 -5.78
CA ARG A 349 16.21 13.36 -5.76
C ARG A 349 16.76 13.61 -7.16
N ARG A 350 16.65 12.63 -8.06
CA ARG A 350 17.06 12.77 -9.46
C ARG A 350 16.22 13.82 -10.19
N LEU A 351 14.90 13.70 -10.14
CA LEU A 351 14.01 14.64 -10.82
C LEU A 351 14.08 16.06 -10.24
N ASP A 352 14.33 16.20 -8.94
CA ASP A 352 14.50 17.48 -8.28
C ASP A 352 15.81 18.15 -8.71
N ALA A 353 16.92 17.43 -8.75
CA ALA A 353 18.20 17.91 -9.26
C ALA A 353 18.14 18.30 -10.74
N GLU A 354 17.31 17.64 -11.55
CA GLU A 354 17.04 17.97 -12.95
C GLU A 354 16.06 19.16 -13.11
N GLY A 355 15.50 19.70 -12.02
CA GLY A 355 14.50 20.78 -12.08
C GLY A 355 13.15 20.34 -12.65
N ARG A 356 12.84 19.07 -12.61
CA ARG A 356 11.64 18.47 -13.23
C ARG A 356 10.47 18.27 -12.26
N ILE A 357 10.60 18.51 -10.96
CA ILE A 357 9.47 18.49 -10.02
C ILE A 357 8.59 19.71 -10.28
N THR A 358 7.35 19.51 -10.69
CA THR A 358 6.40 20.56 -11.08
C THR A 358 5.36 20.88 -10.00
N SER A 359 5.12 19.97 -9.07
CA SER A 359 4.26 20.22 -7.90
C SER A 359 4.96 19.71 -6.63
N ARG A 360 4.86 20.51 -5.56
CA ARG A 360 5.25 20.13 -4.20
C ARG A 360 4.03 20.06 -3.27
N ASP A 361 2.83 20.08 -3.84
CA ASP A 361 1.61 19.81 -3.11
C ASP A 361 1.48 18.31 -2.86
N TRP A 362 1.66 17.89 -1.60
CA TRP A 362 1.58 16.47 -1.24
C TRP A 362 0.23 15.82 -1.57
N ASN A 363 -0.85 16.59 -1.75
CA ASN A 363 -2.13 16.05 -2.20
C ASN A 363 -2.08 15.47 -3.63
N ASP A 364 -1.15 15.97 -4.46
CA ASP A 364 -0.96 15.52 -5.85
C ASP A 364 -0.10 14.23 -5.92
N TYR A 365 0.54 13.80 -4.81
CA TYR A 365 1.38 12.60 -4.77
C TYR A 365 0.56 11.32 -4.52
N ASP A 366 -0.40 11.09 -5.38
CA ASP A 366 -1.46 10.08 -5.23
C ASP A 366 -1.45 8.99 -6.31
N SER A 367 -0.41 8.92 -7.10
CA SER A 367 -0.22 7.97 -8.21
C SER A 367 -1.17 8.18 -9.41
N ILE A 368 -1.92 9.28 -9.46
CA ILE A 368 -2.76 9.65 -10.61
C ILE A 368 -2.46 11.03 -11.17
N HIS A 369 -1.90 11.94 -10.37
CA HIS A 369 -1.41 13.24 -10.84
C HIS A 369 0.07 13.15 -11.22
N ALA A 370 0.43 13.83 -12.31
CA ALA A 370 1.82 13.98 -12.73
C ALA A 370 2.44 15.18 -11.99
N THR A 371 3.29 14.91 -11.01
CA THR A 371 3.96 15.92 -10.17
C THR A 371 5.34 16.30 -10.68
N PHE A 372 5.69 15.85 -11.88
CA PHE A 372 6.96 16.11 -12.55
C PHE A 372 6.77 16.34 -14.07
N ALA A 373 7.78 16.88 -14.73
CA ALA A 373 7.82 17.04 -16.18
C ALA A 373 8.38 15.75 -16.84
N PRO A 374 7.55 14.93 -17.51
CA PRO A 374 8.04 13.80 -18.31
C PRO A 374 8.91 14.27 -19.48
N LYS A 375 9.79 13.39 -20.03
CA LYS A 375 10.68 13.76 -21.16
C LYS A 375 9.96 13.87 -22.50
N ASN A 376 9.00 12.98 -22.77
CA ASN A 376 8.48 12.78 -24.14
C ASN A 376 7.05 13.32 -24.34
N PHE A 377 6.45 13.88 -23.30
CA PHE A 377 5.09 14.45 -23.32
C PHE A 377 4.91 15.39 -22.13
N THR A 378 3.82 16.15 -22.12
CA THR A 378 3.49 17.03 -20.98
C THR A 378 2.89 16.23 -19.82
N ALA A 379 2.93 16.78 -18.60
CA ALA A 379 2.27 16.20 -17.43
C ALA A 379 0.78 15.93 -17.69
N ARG A 380 0.08 16.87 -18.34
CA ARG A 380 -1.33 16.71 -18.70
C ARG A 380 -1.55 15.56 -19.69
N GLU A 381 -0.72 15.43 -20.72
CA GLU A 381 -0.82 14.32 -21.66
C GLU A 381 -0.58 12.97 -20.98
N LEU A 382 0.31 12.90 -19.97
CA LEU A 382 0.52 11.70 -19.17
C LEU A 382 -0.76 11.31 -18.38
N GLU A 383 -1.40 12.29 -17.76
CA GLU A 383 -2.68 12.08 -17.04
C GLU A 383 -3.82 11.64 -18.00
N GLU A 384 -3.89 12.25 -19.19
CA GLU A 384 -4.86 11.86 -20.22
C GLU A 384 -4.60 10.43 -20.74
N MET A 385 -3.34 10.03 -20.90
CA MET A 385 -2.96 8.67 -21.26
C MET A 385 -3.31 7.67 -20.15
N LEU A 386 -3.10 8.00 -18.87
CA LEU A 386 -3.54 7.16 -17.75
C LEU A 386 -5.03 6.85 -17.84
N VAL A 387 -5.87 7.88 -18.09
CA VAL A 387 -7.32 7.73 -18.24
C VAL A 387 -7.66 6.87 -19.46
N SER A 388 -7.00 7.11 -20.59
CA SER A 388 -7.24 6.40 -21.85
C SER A 388 -6.91 4.91 -21.76
N VAL A 389 -5.70 4.59 -21.28
CA VAL A 389 -5.23 3.20 -21.10
C VAL A 389 -6.10 2.47 -20.08
N SER A 390 -6.44 3.12 -18.97
CA SER A 390 -7.32 2.54 -17.95
C SER A 390 -8.71 2.23 -18.51
N ASN A 391 -9.32 3.15 -19.27
CA ASN A 391 -10.63 2.93 -19.88
C ASN A 391 -10.60 1.82 -20.93
N GLU A 392 -9.54 1.77 -21.76
CA GLU A 392 -9.38 0.73 -22.78
C GLU A 392 -9.24 -0.65 -22.14
N CYS A 393 -8.39 -0.79 -21.11
CA CYS A 393 -8.25 -2.06 -20.39
C CYS A 393 -9.55 -2.52 -19.70
N TYR A 394 -10.43 -1.60 -19.34
CA TYR A 394 -11.68 -1.91 -18.64
C TYR A 394 -12.94 -1.78 -19.51
N THR A 395 -12.81 -1.94 -20.85
CA THR A 395 -13.96 -2.17 -21.73
C THR A 395 -14.66 -3.48 -21.34
N LEU A 396 -15.98 -3.56 -21.51
CA LEU A 396 -16.75 -4.78 -21.16
C LEU A 396 -16.25 -6.01 -21.91
N LYS A 397 -15.81 -5.85 -23.16
CA LYS A 397 -15.22 -6.93 -23.98
C LYS A 397 -13.95 -7.50 -23.34
N ARG A 398 -13.01 -6.64 -22.91
CA ARG A 398 -11.76 -7.08 -22.26
C ARG A 398 -12.01 -7.66 -20.87
N ILE A 399 -12.93 -7.07 -20.09
CA ILE A 399 -13.36 -7.61 -18.78
C ILE A 399 -13.91 -9.03 -18.95
N TRP A 400 -14.82 -9.23 -19.91
CA TRP A 400 -15.41 -10.53 -20.19
C TRP A 400 -14.33 -11.56 -20.61
N LYS A 401 -13.45 -11.20 -21.55
CA LYS A 401 -12.34 -12.05 -22.00
C LYS A 401 -11.49 -12.53 -20.80
N ARG A 402 -11.12 -11.64 -19.87
CA ARG A 402 -10.34 -11.98 -18.68
C ARG A 402 -11.12 -12.83 -17.67
N ALA A 403 -12.41 -12.57 -17.48
CA ALA A 403 -13.25 -13.33 -16.56
C ALA A 403 -13.48 -14.79 -17.03
N VAL A 404 -13.56 -15.02 -18.34
CA VAL A 404 -13.86 -16.33 -18.93
C VAL A 404 -12.60 -17.17 -19.20
N LYS A 405 -11.48 -16.53 -19.59
CA LYS A 405 -10.25 -17.23 -20.02
C LYS A 405 -9.64 -18.08 -18.90
N ASN A 406 -9.77 -17.68 -17.65
CA ASN A 406 -9.29 -18.42 -16.49
C ASN A 406 -10.49 -18.88 -15.64
N ARG A 407 -10.73 -20.19 -15.58
CA ARG A 407 -11.89 -20.81 -14.91
C ARG A 407 -11.94 -20.58 -13.39
N TYR A 408 -10.82 -20.19 -12.76
CA TYR A 408 -10.75 -20.00 -11.30
C TYR A 408 -11.13 -18.58 -10.91
N GLY A 409 -12.02 -18.43 -9.92
CA GLY A 409 -12.41 -17.12 -9.35
C GLY A 409 -13.24 -16.21 -10.24
N GLY A 410 -13.88 -16.71 -11.30
CA GLY A 410 -14.58 -15.91 -12.33
C GLY A 410 -15.51 -14.83 -11.80
N ILE A 411 -16.36 -15.13 -10.81
CA ILE A 411 -17.31 -14.16 -10.21
C ILE A 411 -16.56 -13.09 -9.40
N ILE A 412 -15.55 -13.49 -8.62
CA ILE A 412 -14.75 -12.56 -7.82
C ILE A 412 -13.96 -11.63 -8.76
N LYS A 413 -13.33 -12.20 -9.79
CA LYS A 413 -12.60 -11.43 -10.81
C LYS A 413 -13.51 -10.43 -11.52
N LEU A 414 -14.72 -10.85 -11.90
CA LEU A 414 -15.70 -9.97 -12.51
C LEU A 414 -16.04 -8.80 -11.58
N GLY A 415 -16.35 -9.09 -10.31
CA GLY A 415 -16.65 -8.06 -9.31
C GLY A 415 -15.51 -7.06 -9.12
N VAL A 416 -14.28 -7.53 -9.02
CA VAL A 416 -13.09 -6.67 -8.87
C VAL A 416 -12.85 -5.83 -10.13
N ASN A 417 -12.94 -6.41 -11.33
CA ASN A 417 -12.82 -5.67 -12.59
C ASN A 417 -13.90 -4.57 -12.73
N LEU A 418 -15.15 -4.84 -12.35
CA LEU A 418 -16.20 -3.83 -12.34
C LEU A 418 -15.95 -2.74 -11.28
N GLY A 419 -15.36 -3.11 -10.14
CA GLY A 419 -14.86 -2.18 -9.13
C GLY A 419 -13.83 -1.22 -9.71
N PHE A 420 -12.81 -1.73 -10.39
CA PHE A 420 -11.78 -0.91 -11.06
C PHE A 420 -12.37 -0.07 -12.20
N LYS A 421 -13.31 -0.60 -13.02
CA LYS A 421 -14.01 0.22 -14.01
C LYS A 421 -14.72 1.43 -13.39
N THR A 422 -15.33 1.24 -12.24
CA THR A 422 -16.01 2.33 -11.50
C THR A 422 -15.00 3.30 -10.90
N TYR A 423 -13.89 2.79 -10.37
CA TYR A 423 -12.78 3.58 -9.86
C TYR A 423 -12.15 4.46 -10.95
N ASN A 424 -11.86 3.90 -12.13
CA ASN A 424 -11.26 4.62 -13.26
C ASN A 424 -12.16 5.77 -13.74
N LYS A 425 -13.49 5.60 -13.74
CA LYS A 425 -14.43 6.71 -14.01
C LYS A 425 -14.30 7.83 -12.97
N LYS A 426 -14.05 7.50 -11.69
CA LYS A 426 -13.82 8.50 -10.65
C LYS A 426 -12.51 9.23 -10.88
N VAL A 427 -11.43 8.52 -11.21
CA VAL A 427 -10.11 9.08 -11.55
C VAL A 427 -10.26 10.08 -12.70
N ALA A 428 -10.86 9.68 -13.82
CA ALA A 428 -11.11 10.54 -14.97
C ALA A 428 -11.90 11.81 -14.60
N LYS A 429 -12.91 11.68 -13.72
CA LYS A 429 -13.69 12.83 -13.25
C LYS A 429 -12.88 13.75 -12.33
N THR A 430 -11.99 13.23 -11.53
CA THR A 430 -11.11 14.01 -10.64
C THR A 430 -10.13 14.83 -11.47
N LEU A 431 -9.38 14.17 -12.35
CA LEU A 431 -8.43 14.84 -13.25
C LEU A 431 -9.10 15.88 -14.15
N GLY A 432 -10.27 15.56 -14.74
CA GLY A 432 -11.03 16.50 -15.57
C GLY A 432 -11.46 17.78 -14.84
N LYS A 433 -11.76 17.71 -13.53
CA LYS A 433 -12.03 18.88 -12.69
C LYS A 433 -10.79 19.71 -12.42
N ASP A 434 -9.65 19.05 -12.20
CA ASP A 434 -8.41 19.74 -11.90
C ASP A 434 -7.82 20.39 -13.16
N TRP A 435 -7.98 19.78 -14.32
CA TRP A 435 -7.67 20.41 -15.61
C TRP A 435 -8.49 21.69 -15.84
N SER A 436 -9.79 21.69 -15.49
CA SER A 436 -10.65 22.87 -15.64
C SER A 436 -10.32 24.01 -14.68
N LYS A 437 -9.62 23.75 -13.57
CA LYS A 437 -9.16 24.77 -12.63
C LYS A 437 -7.79 25.37 -13.01
N LYS A 438 -6.98 24.59 -13.74
CA LYS A 438 -5.63 24.99 -14.19
C LYS A 438 -5.64 25.61 -15.58
N ALA A 439 -6.77 25.55 -16.32
CA ALA A 439 -7.01 26.22 -17.60
C ALA A 439 -7.55 27.63 -17.39
#